data_6a947d8a6f2c155c15384c1d624c1e83
#
_entry.id   6a947d8a6f2c155c15384c1d624c1e83
#
_cell.length_a   1.000
_cell.length_b   1.000
_cell.length_c   1.000
_cell.angle_alpha   90.00
_cell.angle_beta   90.00
_cell.angle_gamma   90.00
#
_symmetry.space_group_name_H-M   'P 1'
#
loop_
_entity.id
_entity.type
_entity.pdbx_description
1 polymer ?
#
loop_
_entity_poly.entity_id
_entity_poly.type
_entity_poly.pdbx_seq_one_letter_code
_entity_poly.pdbx_strand_id
1 'polypeptide(L)'
;YKLNATTASTADIKGIVSQLDTFLAPNGVLLYLDEIQSFNKKQQQSLLEYIENGKITLIASTTENPYFYIFNAILSRSTVFEFKAVTPDDVEKAVVRAVDYMAKKTGLRVSSEDGAYRYIATSCGGDVRKAINAVEALFIASHPGDEELHITLADAKAVTQRSAMRYDR
;
A
#
# COMPACT_ATOMS: atom_id res chain seq x y z
N TYR A 1 -8.06 -9.92 -11.96
CA TYR A 1 -7.99 -10.59 -10.64
C TYR A 1 -6.97 -9.86 -9.78
N LYS A 2 -7.18 -9.90 -8.46
CA LYS A 2 -6.24 -9.40 -7.47
C LYS A 2 -6.02 -10.48 -6.41
N LEU A 3 -4.76 -10.86 -6.20
CA LEU A 3 -4.34 -11.77 -5.13
C LEU A 3 -3.27 -11.09 -4.27
N ASN A 4 -3.20 -11.49 -3.00
CA ASN A 4 -2.05 -11.20 -2.15
C ASN A 4 -1.33 -12.51 -1.86
N ALA A 5 -0.05 -12.59 -2.24
CA ALA A 5 0.74 -13.83 -2.13
C ALA A 5 0.99 -14.28 -0.70
N THR A 6 0.79 -13.40 0.31
CA THR A 6 0.90 -13.78 1.73
C THR A 6 -0.27 -14.65 2.19
N THR A 7 -1.42 -14.56 1.54
CA THR A 7 -2.65 -15.27 1.91
C THR A 7 -3.16 -16.22 0.83
N ALA A 8 -2.76 -15.99 -0.42
CA ALA A 8 -3.21 -16.79 -1.55
C ALA A 8 -2.55 -18.19 -1.57
N SER A 9 -3.34 -19.15 -2.00
CA SER A 9 -2.96 -20.55 -2.14
C SER A 9 -2.78 -20.97 -3.60
N THR A 10 -2.24 -22.16 -3.82
CA THR A 10 -2.23 -22.79 -5.15
C THR A 10 -3.64 -23.04 -5.71
N ALA A 11 -4.64 -23.19 -4.85
CA ALA A 11 -6.03 -23.36 -5.27
C ALA A 11 -6.58 -22.06 -5.89
N ASP A 12 -6.21 -20.90 -5.37
CA ASP A 12 -6.62 -19.60 -5.92
C ASP A 12 -6.05 -19.39 -7.32
N ILE A 13 -4.78 -19.75 -7.53
CA ILE A 13 -4.15 -19.72 -8.87
C ILE A 13 -4.89 -20.66 -9.82
N LYS A 14 -5.19 -21.92 -9.39
CA LYS A 14 -5.94 -22.88 -10.19
C LYS A 14 -7.34 -22.39 -10.53
N GLY A 15 -7.99 -21.69 -9.58
CA GLY A 15 -9.29 -21.08 -9.80
C GLY A 15 -9.29 -20.04 -10.93
N ILE A 16 -8.25 -19.21 -10.99
CA ILE A 16 -8.07 -18.25 -12.09
C ILE A 16 -7.77 -18.97 -13.40
N VAL A 17 -6.86 -19.94 -13.36
CA VAL A 17 -6.47 -20.73 -14.54
C VAL A 17 -7.65 -21.49 -15.15
N SER A 18 -8.54 -22.04 -14.32
CA SER A 18 -9.73 -22.77 -14.80
C SER A 18 -10.75 -21.88 -15.54
N GLN A 19 -10.64 -20.56 -15.42
CA GLN A 19 -11.49 -19.60 -16.13
C GLN A 19 -10.90 -19.13 -17.46
N LEU A 20 -9.62 -19.42 -17.71
CA LEU A 20 -8.96 -19.11 -18.97
C LEU A 20 -9.62 -19.91 -20.10
N ASP A 21 -9.69 -19.30 -21.29
CA ASP A 21 -10.33 -19.89 -22.48
C ASP A 21 -11.83 -20.19 -22.31
N THR A 22 -12.46 -19.69 -21.24
CA THR A 22 -13.90 -19.77 -21.04
C THR A 22 -14.59 -18.46 -21.46
N PHE A 23 -15.93 -18.45 -21.44
CA PHE A 23 -16.70 -17.22 -21.66
C PHE A 23 -16.33 -16.08 -20.69
N LEU A 24 -15.82 -16.40 -19.50
CA LEU A 24 -15.42 -15.43 -18.48
C LEU A 24 -14.07 -14.75 -18.79
N ALA A 25 -13.19 -15.41 -19.53
CA ALA A 25 -11.86 -14.91 -19.86
C ALA A 25 -11.41 -15.34 -21.27
N PRO A 26 -12.15 -14.94 -22.33
CA PRO A 26 -11.88 -15.40 -23.70
C PRO A 26 -10.55 -14.85 -24.24
N ASN A 27 -10.09 -13.71 -23.74
CA ASN A 27 -8.85 -13.03 -24.17
C ASN A 27 -7.76 -13.03 -23.07
N GLY A 28 -7.85 -13.95 -22.12
CA GLY A 28 -6.95 -13.97 -20.97
C GLY A 28 -7.37 -13.04 -19.84
N VAL A 29 -6.51 -12.88 -18.84
CA VAL A 29 -6.78 -12.12 -17.63
C VAL A 29 -5.60 -11.20 -17.25
N LEU A 30 -5.92 -10.09 -16.61
CA LEU A 30 -4.95 -9.29 -15.86
C LEU A 30 -4.93 -9.78 -14.41
N LEU A 31 -3.78 -10.27 -13.96
CA LEU A 31 -3.54 -10.68 -12.57
C LEU A 31 -2.65 -9.65 -11.88
N TYR A 32 -3.19 -8.95 -10.88
CA TYR A 32 -2.39 -8.19 -9.93
C TYR A 32 -2.05 -9.07 -8.73
N LEU A 33 -0.75 -9.30 -8.51
CA LEU A 33 -0.22 -10.14 -7.43
C LEU A 33 0.61 -9.29 -6.47
N ASP A 34 0.06 -9.02 -5.29
CA ASP A 34 0.74 -8.27 -4.23
C ASP A 34 1.67 -9.18 -3.42
N GLU A 35 2.84 -8.66 -3.02
CA GLU A 35 3.85 -9.35 -2.22
C GLU A 35 4.32 -10.69 -2.85
N ILE A 36 4.59 -10.68 -4.17
CA ILE A 36 4.93 -11.88 -4.95
C ILE A 36 6.08 -12.70 -4.36
N GLN A 37 7.02 -12.10 -3.62
CA GLN A 37 8.11 -12.82 -2.95
C GLN A 37 7.62 -13.84 -1.91
N SER A 38 6.38 -13.71 -1.42
CA SER A 38 5.76 -14.67 -0.51
C SER A 38 5.35 -15.98 -1.20
N PHE A 39 5.22 -15.97 -2.53
CA PHE A 39 5.05 -17.20 -3.29
C PHE A 39 6.36 -17.99 -3.38
N ASN A 40 6.30 -19.27 -3.05
CA ASN A 40 7.44 -20.14 -3.28
C ASN A 40 7.69 -20.36 -4.80
N LYS A 41 8.86 -20.91 -5.11
CA LYS A 41 9.28 -21.13 -6.51
C LYS A 41 8.26 -21.93 -7.34
N LYS A 42 7.63 -22.95 -6.73
CA LYS A 42 6.60 -23.76 -7.41
C LYS A 42 5.36 -22.94 -7.78
N GLN A 43 4.90 -22.08 -6.87
CA GLN A 43 3.76 -21.20 -7.10
C GLN A 43 4.08 -20.19 -8.20
N GLN A 44 5.25 -19.58 -8.16
CA GLN A 44 5.70 -18.68 -9.22
C GLN A 44 5.81 -19.40 -10.57
N GLN A 45 6.38 -20.61 -10.61
CA GLN A 45 6.49 -21.42 -11.82
C GLN A 45 5.11 -21.81 -12.40
N SER A 46 4.10 -22.01 -11.55
CA SER A 46 2.76 -22.36 -12.05
C SER A 46 2.07 -21.25 -12.85
N LEU A 47 2.53 -20.02 -12.74
CA LEU A 47 2.05 -18.89 -13.54
C LEU A 47 2.78 -18.76 -14.88
N LEU A 48 4.00 -19.33 -14.98
CA LEU A 48 4.92 -19.05 -16.09
C LEU A 48 4.34 -19.44 -17.46
N GLU A 49 3.74 -20.61 -17.57
CA GLU A 49 3.12 -21.08 -18.81
C GLU A 49 2.04 -20.12 -19.33
N TYR A 50 1.23 -19.59 -18.43
CA TYR A 50 0.13 -18.69 -18.78
C TYR A 50 0.60 -17.26 -19.08
N ILE A 51 1.75 -16.86 -18.52
CA ILE A 51 2.41 -15.60 -18.85
C ILE A 51 3.07 -15.72 -20.24
N GLU A 52 3.74 -16.84 -20.54
CA GLU A 52 4.42 -17.08 -21.80
C GLU A 52 3.46 -17.15 -23.00
N ASN A 53 2.32 -17.74 -22.84
CA ASN A 53 1.32 -17.83 -23.90
C ASN A 53 0.36 -16.63 -23.96
N GLY A 54 0.58 -15.59 -23.12
CA GLY A 54 -0.20 -14.36 -23.11
C GLY A 54 -1.59 -14.48 -22.46
N LYS A 55 -1.92 -15.63 -21.86
CA LYS A 55 -3.22 -15.83 -21.19
C LYS A 55 -3.31 -15.10 -19.85
N ILE A 56 -2.18 -14.84 -19.20
CA ILE A 56 -2.08 -14.00 -18.00
C ILE A 56 -1.15 -12.84 -18.26
N THR A 57 -1.66 -11.61 -18.17
CA THR A 57 -0.84 -10.41 -18.02
C THR A 57 -0.62 -10.19 -16.55
N LEU A 58 0.65 -10.30 -16.10
CA LEU A 58 1.00 -10.17 -14.69
C LEU A 58 1.43 -8.74 -14.36
N ILE A 59 0.82 -8.16 -13.32
CA ILE A 59 1.36 -7.01 -12.58
C ILE A 59 1.65 -7.50 -11.17
N ALA A 60 2.90 -7.45 -10.73
CA ALA A 60 3.28 -7.88 -9.39
C ALA A 60 3.97 -6.76 -8.63
N SER A 61 3.75 -6.72 -7.31
CA SER A 61 4.47 -5.84 -6.39
C SER A 61 5.30 -6.65 -5.40
N THR A 62 6.39 -6.09 -4.95
CA THR A 62 7.26 -6.65 -3.91
C THR A 62 7.94 -5.53 -3.13
N THR A 63 8.14 -5.75 -1.84
CA THR A 63 8.97 -4.90 -0.97
C THR A 63 10.43 -5.32 -0.95
N GLU A 64 10.74 -6.49 -1.53
CA GLU A 64 12.07 -7.08 -1.58
C GLU A 64 12.78 -6.81 -2.91
N ASN A 65 14.07 -7.04 -2.96
CA ASN A 65 14.82 -6.95 -4.22
C ASN A 65 14.36 -8.07 -5.17
N PRO A 66 13.70 -7.75 -6.30
CA PRO A 66 13.11 -8.75 -7.18
C PRO A 66 14.12 -9.73 -7.75
N TYR A 67 15.38 -9.32 -7.95
CA TYR A 67 16.42 -10.17 -8.51
C TYR A 67 16.85 -11.32 -7.60
N PHE A 68 16.53 -11.27 -6.30
CA PHE A 68 16.82 -12.36 -5.35
C PHE A 68 15.60 -13.25 -5.08
N TYR A 69 14.39 -12.69 -5.13
CA TYR A 69 13.20 -13.37 -4.66
C TYR A 69 12.26 -13.86 -5.76
N ILE A 70 12.34 -13.22 -6.94
CA ILE A 70 11.46 -13.58 -8.06
C ILE A 70 12.18 -14.58 -8.97
N PHE A 71 11.40 -15.57 -9.42
CA PHE A 71 11.91 -16.59 -10.35
C PHE A 71 12.41 -15.93 -11.65
N ASN A 72 13.66 -16.20 -12.01
CA ASN A 72 14.34 -15.55 -13.15
C ASN A 72 13.55 -15.63 -14.46
N ALA A 73 12.80 -16.72 -14.69
CA ALA A 73 12.00 -16.86 -15.89
C ALA A 73 10.81 -15.87 -15.94
N ILE A 74 10.28 -15.43 -14.79
CA ILE A 74 9.28 -14.35 -14.73
C ILE A 74 9.98 -13.01 -14.96
N LEU A 75 11.11 -12.76 -14.29
CA LEU A 75 11.86 -11.49 -14.43
C LEU A 75 12.29 -11.24 -15.88
N SER A 76 12.76 -12.26 -16.57
CA SER A 76 13.21 -12.12 -17.97
C SER A 76 12.07 -11.74 -18.95
N ARG A 77 10.83 -11.88 -18.52
CA ARG A 77 9.60 -11.54 -19.28
C ARG A 77 8.88 -10.32 -18.72
N SER A 78 9.49 -9.65 -17.75
CA SER A 78 8.87 -8.53 -17.03
C SER A 78 9.72 -7.27 -17.15
N THR A 79 9.06 -6.12 -17.08
CA THR A 79 9.72 -4.84 -16.87
C THR A 79 9.65 -4.49 -15.39
N VAL A 80 10.81 -4.26 -14.79
CA VAL A 80 10.92 -3.89 -13.38
C VAL A 80 10.90 -2.38 -13.24
N PHE A 81 10.00 -1.88 -12.37
CA PHE A 81 9.92 -0.47 -12.00
C PHE A 81 10.22 -0.32 -10.51
N GLU A 82 11.17 0.53 -10.18
CA GLU A 82 11.51 0.87 -8.79
C GLU A 82 10.69 2.06 -8.32
N PHE A 83 9.96 1.88 -7.22
CA PHE A 83 9.28 2.96 -6.50
C PHE A 83 10.20 3.47 -5.39
N LYS A 84 10.62 4.73 -5.51
CA LYS A 84 11.41 5.39 -4.48
C LYS A 84 10.54 5.91 -3.34
N ALA A 85 11.14 6.10 -2.17
CA ALA A 85 10.47 6.74 -1.04
C ALA A 85 9.91 8.10 -1.45
N VAL A 86 8.68 8.41 -1.00
CA VAL A 86 8.01 9.67 -1.30
C VAL A 86 8.73 10.81 -0.56
N THR A 87 8.92 11.95 -1.22
CA THR A 87 9.57 13.10 -0.60
C THR A 87 8.73 13.67 0.54
N PRO A 88 9.35 14.30 1.57
CA PRO A 88 8.59 14.94 2.64
C PRO A 88 7.58 15.97 2.14
N ASP A 89 7.88 16.69 1.06
CA ASP A 89 6.97 17.67 0.45
C ASP A 89 5.71 17.02 -0.13
N ASP A 90 5.85 15.85 -0.74
CA ASP A 90 4.73 15.11 -1.30
C ASP A 90 3.94 14.37 -0.20
N VAL A 91 4.62 13.89 0.85
CA VAL A 91 3.94 13.34 2.03
C VAL A 91 3.11 14.43 2.73
N GLU A 92 3.62 15.66 2.85
CA GLU A 92 2.89 16.78 3.44
C GLU A 92 1.60 17.10 2.66
N LYS A 93 1.65 17.09 1.33
CA LYS A 93 0.44 17.21 0.49
C LYS A 93 -0.58 16.10 0.77
N ALA A 94 -0.10 14.88 1.03
CA ALA A 94 -0.98 13.77 1.40
C ALA A 94 -1.57 13.97 2.81
N VAL A 95 -0.81 14.49 3.76
CA VAL A 95 -1.28 14.85 5.11
C VAL A 95 -2.39 15.90 5.02
N VAL A 96 -2.18 17.00 4.28
CA VAL A 96 -3.19 18.04 4.09
C VAL A 96 -4.49 17.45 3.51
N ARG A 97 -4.38 16.64 2.45
CA ARG A 97 -5.57 15.99 1.85
C ARG A 97 -6.28 15.04 2.82
N ALA A 98 -5.53 14.32 3.66
CA ALA A 98 -6.10 13.44 4.66
C ALA A 98 -6.83 14.24 5.75
N VAL A 99 -6.26 15.36 6.21
CA VAL A 99 -6.91 16.28 7.15
C VAL A 99 -8.20 16.85 6.57
N ASP A 100 -8.17 17.35 5.33
CA ASP A 100 -9.36 17.89 4.64
C ASP A 100 -10.45 16.82 4.49
N TYR A 101 -10.07 15.60 4.15
CA TYR A 101 -11.01 14.47 4.05
C TYR A 101 -11.65 14.15 5.39
N MET A 102 -10.85 14.05 6.45
CA MET A 102 -11.34 13.75 7.79
C MET A 102 -12.21 14.89 8.35
N ALA A 103 -11.82 16.14 8.14
CA ALA A 103 -12.61 17.32 8.54
C ALA A 103 -14.01 17.28 7.91
N LYS A 104 -14.10 17.00 6.61
CA LYS A 104 -15.39 16.85 5.90
C LYS A 104 -16.20 15.67 6.42
N LYS A 105 -15.56 14.54 6.72
CA LYS A 105 -16.20 13.32 7.21
C LYS A 105 -16.75 13.48 8.62
N THR A 106 -16.03 14.19 9.49
CA THR A 106 -16.41 14.39 10.90
C THR A 106 -17.24 15.64 11.15
N GLY A 107 -17.20 16.61 10.23
CA GLY A 107 -17.84 17.92 10.40
C GLY A 107 -17.03 18.89 11.28
N LEU A 108 -15.82 18.51 11.70
CA LEU A 108 -14.96 19.35 12.54
C LEU A 108 -14.32 20.48 11.70
N ARG A 109 -14.25 21.66 12.28
CA ARG A 109 -13.35 22.73 11.79
C ARG A 109 -11.94 22.40 12.26
N VAL A 110 -10.99 22.41 11.32
CA VAL A 110 -9.60 22.05 11.64
C VAL A 110 -8.70 23.25 11.43
N SER A 111 -7.87 23.52 12.45
CA SER A 111 -6.77 24.46 12.40
C SER A 111 -5.48 23.74 12.80
N SER A 112 -4.33 24.28 12.44
CA SER A 112 -3.05 23.67 12.80
C SER A 112 -2.03 24.73 13.18
N GLU A 113 -1.16 24.36 14.11
CA GLU A 113 0.06 25.10 14.41
C GLU A 113 1.02 25.01 13.20
N ASP A 114 1.76 26.08 12.97
CA ASP A 114 2.74 26.10 11.89
C ASP A 114 3.79 24.99 12.05
N GLY A 115 4.07 24.28 10.96
CA GLY A 115 4.99 23.15 10.92
C GLY A 115 4.44 21.81 11.44
N ALA A 116 3.21 21.72 11.99
CA ALA A 116 2.66 20.45 12.50
C ALA A 116 2.54 19.39 11.39
N TYR A 117 1.99 19.74 10.22
CA TYR A 117 1.87 18.83 9.09
C TYR A 117 3.23 18.44 8.50
N ARG A 118 4.15 19.41 8.45
CA ARG A 118 5.53 19.16 8.03
C ARG A 118 6.23 18.18 8.95
N TYR A 119 6.01 18.28 10.25
CA TYR A 119 6.58 17.37 11.23
C TYR A 119 6.06 15.93 11.01
N ILE A 120 4.75 15.75 10.82
CA ILE A 120 4.19 14.43 10.49
C ILE A 120 4.85 13.87 9.22
N ALA A 121 4.92 14.68 8.16
CA ALA A 121 5.46 14.26 6.88
C ALA A 121 6.93 13.82 6.97
N THR A 122 7.79 14.57 7.68
CA THR A 122 9.21 14.24 7.84
C THR A 122 9.42 13.01 8.73
N SER A 123 8.61 12.87 9.79
CA SER A 123 8.73 11.77 10.76
C SER A 123 8.31 10.40 10.18
N CYS A 124 7.59 10.38 9.05
CA CYS A 124 7.12 9.14 8.42
C CYS A 124 8.12 8.52 7.45
N GLY A 125 9.25 9.18 7.16
CA GLY A 125 10.31 8.60 6.33
C GLY A 125 9.88 8.21 4.91
N GLY A 126 8.92 8.94 4.31
CA GLY A 126 8.38 8.66 2.97
C GLY A 126 7.24 7.64 2.93
N ASP A 127 6.82 7.10 4.08
CA ASP A 127 5.66 6.21 4.18
C ASP A 127 4.35 7.02 4.32
N VAL A 128 3.65 7.17 3.19
CA VAL A 128 2.37 7.89 3.14
C VAL A 128 1.28 7.21 3.98
N ARG A 129 1.27 5.87 4.07
CA ARG A 129 0.29 5.14 4.89
C ARG A 129 0.47 5.48 6.36
N LYS A 130 1.72 5.51 6.82
CA LYS A 130 2.06 5.91 8.19
C LYS A 130 1.62 7.34 8.49
N ALA A 131 1.80 8.25 7.54
CA ALA A 131 1.38 9.64 7.67
C ALA A 131 -0.15 9.78 7.75
N ILE A 132 -0.91 9.07 6.91
CA ILE A 132 -2.38 9.05 6.95
C ILE A 132 -2.90 8.46 8.26
N ASN A 133 -2.29 7.37 8.76
CA ASN A 133 -2.65 6.78 10.05
C ASN A 133 -2.40 7.75 11.22
N ALA A 134 -1.34 8.55 11.14
CA ALA A 134 -1.08 9.60 12.14
C ALA A 134 -2.19 10.67 12.12
N VAL A 135 -2.63 11.10 10.94
CA VAL A 135 -3.78 12.02 10.82
C VAL A 135 -5.05 11.40 11.39
N GLU A 136 -5.37 10.15 11.03
CA GLU A 136 -6.54 9.47 11.58
C GLU A 136 -6.52 9.40 13.11
N ALA A 137 -5.34 9.14 13.70
CA ALA A 137 -5.16 9.10 15.14
C ALA A 137 -5.44 10.46 15.82
N LEU A 138 -5.13 11.59 15.16
CA LEU A 138 -5.45 12.92 15.66
C LEU A 138 -6.97 13.14 15.76
N PHE A 139 -7.72 12.71 14.75
CA PHE A 139 -9.17 12.82 14.75
C PHE A 139 -9.84 11.85 15.74
N ILE A 140 -9.29 10.66 15.93
CA ILE A 140 -9.79 9.71 16.95
C ILE A 140 -9.56 10.24 18.37
N ALA A 141 -8.51 11.04 18.57
CA ALA A 141 -8.20 11.63 19.88
C ALA A 141 -9.08 12.85 20.21
N SER A 142 -9.81 13.42 19.26
CA SER A 142 -10.80 14.48 19.54
C SER A 142 -11.98 13.94 20.36
N HIS A 143 -12.60 14.81 21.18
CA HIS A 143 -13.68 14.40 22.05
C HIS A 143 -15.04 14.44 21.34
N PRO A 144 -15.97 13.56 21.69
CA PRO A 144 -17.36 13.65 21.20
C PRO A 144 -17.98 15.00 21.60
N GLY A 145 -18.42 15.76 20.61
CA GLY A 145 -19.02 17.07 20.82
C GLY A 145 -18.12 18.26 20.52
N ASP A 146 -16.83 18.03 20.21
CA ASP A 146 -15.96 19.09 19.72
C ASP A 146 -16.49 19.61 18.38
N GLU A 147 -16.44 20.92 18.18
CA GLU A 147 -16.74 21.56 16.88
C GLU A 147 -15.45 21.92 16.12
N GLU A 148 -14.34 21.93 16.80
CA GLU A 148 -13.04 22.32 16.26
C GLU A 148 -11.92 21.40 16.76
N LEU A 149 -10.98 21.08 15.88
CA LEU A 149 -9.75 20.37 16.20
C LEU A 149 -8.56 21.28 15.88
N HIS A 150 -7.82 21.69 16.91
CA HIS A 150 -6.55 22.41 16.73
C HIS A 150 -5.38 21.44 16.86
N ILE A 151 -4.67 21.20 15.77
CA ILE A 151 -3.53 20.28 15.70
C ILE A 151 -2.26 21.01 16.08
N THR A 152 -1.72 20.71 17.25
CA THR A 152 -0.46 21.30 17.74
C THR A 152 0.76 20.48 17.26
N LEU A 153 1.94 21.08 17.36
CA LEU A 153 3.20 20.38 17.13
C LEU A 153 3.42 19.25 18.16
N ALA A 154 2.92 19.40 19.37
CA ALA A 154 2.96 18.36 20.40
C ALA A 154 2.10 17.15 20.02
N ASP A 155 0.90 17.38 19.48
CA ASP A 155 0.04 16.31 18.98
C ASP A 155 0.67 15.57 17.81
N ALA A 156 1.26 16.29 16.86
CA ALA A 156 1.98 15.72 15.73
C ALA A 156 3.13 14.81 16.20
N LYS A 157 3.89 15.22 17.20
CA LYS A 157 4.94 14.40 17.84
C LYS A 157 4.37 13.15 18.50
N ALA A 158 3.29 13.29 19.27
CA ALA A 158 2.70 12.18 20.02
C ALA A 158 2.17 11.08 19.10
N VAL A 159 1.51 11.41 17.98
CA VAL A 159 0.96 10.41 17.06
C VAL A 159 2.04 9.72 16.22
N THR A 160 3.13 10.42 15.87
CA THR A 160 4.22 9.83 15.09
C THR A 160 5.12 8.94 15.94
N GLN A 161 5.37 9.27 17.22
CA GLN A 161 6.12 8.42 18.15
C GLN A 161 5.41 7.11 18.49
N ARG A 162 4.10 7.13 18.71
CA ARG A 162 3.29 5.91 18.96
C ARG A 162 3.34 4.93 17.78
N SER A 163 3.46 5.44 16.57
CA SER A 163 3.61 4.60 15.37
C SER A 163 4.96 3.89 15.31
N ALA A 164 6.04 4.47 15.86
CA ALA A 164 7.36 3.84 15.90
C ALA A 164 7.42 2.67 16.90
N MET A 165 6.79 2.79 18.07
CA MET A 165 6.83 1.75 19.13
C MET A 165 6.08 0.44 18.78
N ARG A 166 5.24 0.41 17.75
CA ARG A 166 4.52 -0.81 17.34
C ARG A 166 5.33 -1.75 16.45
N TYR A 167 6.49 -1.35 15.97
CA TYR A 167 7.33 -2.14 15.06
C TYR A 167 8.50 -2.87 15.74
N ASP A 168 8.73 -2.65 17.05
CA ASP A 168 9.80 -3.31 17.82
C ASP A 168 9.31 -4.50 18.68
N ARG A 169 8.32 -5.27 18.20
CA ARG A 169 7.92 -6.53 18.85
C ARG A 169 7.74 -7.64 17.83
#